data_27180bbb517ece43e1da65e9d8d4b046
#
_entry.id   27180bbb517ece43e1da65e9d8d4b046
#
_cell.length_a   1.000
_cell.length_b   1.000
_cell.length_c   1.000
_cell.angle_alpha   90.00
_cell.angle_beta   90.00
_cell.angle_gamma   90.00
#
_symmetry.space_group_name_H-M   'P 1'
#
loop_
_entity.id
_entity.type
_entity.pdbx_description
1 polymer ?
#
loop_
_entity_poly.entity_id
_entity_poly.type
_entity_poly.pdbx_seq_one_letter_code
_entity_poly.pdbx_strand_id
1 'polypeptide(L)'
;MYKILESEEELKAFFDFMIPTEDYLSSTESLFLSLAARNKYADRDNLEVNLNRTFMFDRTIVSGKNRRYLYNNLVVALRRLERNEGAYKSKAKDNADILLDIPNECLICYYNVNPIDSVKALLGLKEKIALIESELWKTVIKGTSHENCIQDINKLHRLAEIEYSKAKSKTRWFDVDLDLKRDDHNNDNLFGKDNSWIKVIMKCFCDTLKTSYNMVYIVRTFGGYHIGLNVKLCEILKKMLLFCLMH
;
A
#
# COMPACT_ATOMS: atom_id res chain seq x y z
N MET A 1 21.15 5.73 -7.13
CA MET A 1 20.28 5.65 -5.95
C MET A 1 18.85 5.98 -6.38
N TYR A 2 17.90 5.14 -6.06
CA TYR A 2 16.49 5.39 -6.38
C TYR A 2 15.95 6.55 -5.56
N LYS A 3 14.92 7.24 -6.08
CA LYS A 3 14.23 8.33 -5.39
C LYS A 3 12.78 7.90 -5.14
N ILE A 4 12.51 7.36 -3.97
CA ILE A 4 11.18 6.87 -3.56
C ILE A 4 10.49 7.91 -2.67
N LEU A 5 11.24 8.56 -1.80
CA LEU A 5 10.77 9.65 -0.95
C LEU A 5 11.17 10.99 -1.56
N GLU A 6 10.21 11.69 -2.16
CA GLU A 6 10.46 12.99 -2.79
C GLU A 6 10.56 14.12 -1.77
N SER A 7 9.64 14.15 -0.81
CA SER A 7 9.56 15.19 0.23
C SER A 7 9.28 14.57 1.60
N GLU A 8 10.19 14.77 2.54
CA GLU A 8 9.95 14.39 3.94
C GLU A 8 8.88 15.27 4.60
N GLU A 9 8.72 16.50 4.17
CA GLU A 9 7.71 17.42 4.70
C GLU A 9 6.31 16.95 4.31
N GLU A 10 6.10 16.58 3.04
CA GLU A 10 4.83 16.03 2.57
C GLU A 10 4.52 14.67 3.22
N LEU A 11 5.52 13.80 3.34
CA LEU A 11 5.37 12.55 4.08
C LEU A 11 4.97 12.80 5.53
N LYS A 12 5.61 13.80 6.18
CA LYS A 12 5.30 14.16 7.57
C LYS A 12 3.88 14.69 7.70
N ALA A 13 3.46 15.58 6.81
CA ALA A 13 2.10 16.12 6.80
C ALA A 13 1.07 15.02 6.58
N PHE A 14 1.32 14.10 5.64
CA PHE A 14 0.46 12.95 5.41
C PHE A 14 0.42 12.00 6.61
N PHE A 15 1.57 11.69 7.21
CA PHE A 15 1.65 10.86 8.41
C PHE A 15 0.89 11.48 9.59
N ASP A 16 1.06 12.78 9.82
CA ASP A 16 0.39 13.50 10.91
C ASP A 16 -1.13 13.52 10.73
N PHE A 17 -1.57 13.59 9.49
CA PHE A 17 -2.97 13.50 9.15
C PHE A 17 -3.53 12.08 9.39
N MET A 18 -2.82 11.06 8.93
CA MET A 18 -3.26 9.66 9.01
C MET A 18 -3.19 9.07 10.42
N ILE A 19 -2.22 9.53 11.22
CA ILE A 19 -1.95 9.08 12.59
C ILE A 19 -1.89 10.31 13.50
N PRO A 20 -3.03 10.90 13.83
CA PRO A 20 -3.08 12.21 14.48
C PRO A 20 -2.64 12.20 15.95
N THR A 21 -2.76 11.06 16.65
CA THR A 21 -2.50 10.96 18.08
C THR A 21 -1.54 9.82 18.43
N GLU A 22 -0.95 9.87 19.62
CA GLU A 22 0.00 8.84 20.09
C GLU A 22 -0.66 7.46 20.27
N ASP A 23 -1.91 7.44 20.65
CA ASP A 23 -2.72 6.24 20.92
C ASP A 23 -3.55 5.78 19.71
N TYR A 24 -3.28 6.37 18.53
CA TYR A 24 -4.01 6.02 17.31
C TYR A 24 -3.78 4.57 16.88
N LEU A 25 -2.57 4.06 17.07
CA LEU A 25 -2.22 2.66 16.86
C LEU A 25 -2.14 1.93 18.20
N SER A 26 -2.69 0.72 18.26
CA SER A 26 -2.45 -0.17 19.39
C SER A 26 -1.02 -0.72 19.36
N SER A 27 -0.57 -1.30 20.47
CA SER A 27 0.77 -1.90 20.58
C SER A 27 1.02 -3.07 19.63
N THR A 28 -0.03 -3.68 19.09
CA THR A 28 0.06 -4.79 18.13
C THR A 28 -0.04 -4.34 16.69
N GLU A 29 -0.37 -3.07 16.45
CA GLU A 29 -0.57 -2.54 15.11
C GLU A 29 0.73 -1.97 14.52
N SER A 30 0.89 -2.18 13.22
CA SER A 30 2.04 -1.74 12.43
C SER A 30 1.60 -1.22 11.07
N LEU A 31 2.43 -0.39 10.48
CA LEU A 31 2.26 0.06 9.10
C LEU A 31 2.89 -0.97 8.16
N PHE A 32 2.38 -1.01 6.94
CA PHE A 32 2.87 -1.92 5.92
C PHE A 32 3.21 -1.14 4.66
N LEU A 33 4.46 -1.25 4.23
CA LEU A 33 4.97 -0.70 3.00
C LEU A 33 5.14 -1.79 1.96
N SER A 34 4.84 -1.50 0.71
CA SER A 34 5.07 -2.39 -0.41
C SER A 34 5.70 -1.63 -1.55
N LEU A 35 6.92 -2.01 -1.94
CA LEU A 35 7.58 -1.46 -3.11
C LEU A 35 7.22 -2.30 -4.34
N ALA A 36 6.74 -1.65 -5.37
CA ALA A 36 6.36 -2.28 -6.63
C ALA A 36 6.90 -1.50 -7.82
N ALA A 37 6.95 -2.16 -8.98
CA ALA A 37 7.15 -1.49 -10.25
C ALA A 37 5.91 -1.63 -11.14
N ARG A 38 5.55 -0.54 -11.80
CA ARG A 38 4.41 -0.47 -12.74
C ARG A 38 4.78 0.35 -13.96
N ASN A 39 4.44 -0.14 -15.15
CA ASN A 39 4.69 0.55 -16.41
C ASN A 39 3.80 1.79 -16.65
N LYS A 40 2.70 1.93 -15.89
CA LYS A 40 1.76 3.06 -16.08
C LYS A 40 2.34 4.42 -15.69
N TYR A 41 3.50 4.43 -15.04
CA TYR A 41 4.15 5.63 -14.54
C TYR A 41 5.33 6.10 -15.40
N ALA A 42 5.69 5.34 -16.42
CA ALA A 42 6.73 5.69 -17.37
C ALA A 42 6.19 5.78 -18.81
N ASP A 43 6.99 6.35 -19.67
CA ASP A 43 6.73 6.31 -21.10
C ASP A 43 6.89 4.87 -21.61
N ARG A 44 5.76 4.26 -22.00
CA ARG A 44 5.71 2.85 -22.41
C ARG A 44 6.49 2.57 -23.66
N ASP A 45 6.61 3.54 -24.56
CA ASP A 45 7.25 3.38 -25.87
C ASP A 45 8.78 3.35 -25.72
N ASN A 46 9.30 4.08 -24.74
CA ASN A 46 10.72 4.17 -24.44
C ASN A 46 11.19 3.23 -23.32
N LEU A 47 10.29 2.43 -22.74
CA LEU A 47 10.63 1.53 -21.66
C LEU A 47 11.32 0.27 -22.20
N GLU A 48 12.57 0.04 -21.83
CA GLU A 48 13.36 -1.14 -22.24
C GLU A 48 13.05 -2.39 -21.41
N VAL A 49 12.51 -2.23 -20.22
CA VAL A 49 12.14 -3.33 -19.30
C VAL A 49 10.73 -3.84 -19.54
N ASN A 50 10.55 -5.15 -19.38
CA ASN A 50 9.24 -5.78 -19.50
C ASN A 50 8.47 -5.67 -18.17
N LEU A 51 7.53 -4.73 -18.10
CA LEU A 51 6.65 -4.50 -16.95
C LEU A 51 5.16 -4.72 -17.30
N ASN A 52 4.86 -5.83 -17.95
CA ASN A 52 3.46 -6.18 -18.31
C ASN A 52 2.57 -6.43 -17.11
N ARG A 53 3.16 -6.63 -15.92
CA ARG A 53 2.45 -6.86 -14.65
C ARG A 53 3.05 -5.95 -13.57
N THR A 54 2.29 -5.74 -12.51
CA THR A 54 2.86 -5.15 -11.29
C THR A 54 3.81 -6.14 -10.64
N PHE A 55 5.08 -5.76 -10.52
CA PHE A 55 6.07 -6.54 -9.79
C PHE A 55 6.22 -5.99 -8.38
N MET A 56 6.08 -6.89 -7.39
CA MET A 56 6.34 -6.56 -5.99
C MET A 56 7.78 -6.94 -5.65
N PHE A 57 8.58 -5.97 -5.23
CA PHE A 57 9.99 -6.18 -4.92
C PHE A 57 10.25 -6.36 -3.43
N ASP A 58 9.63 -5.52 -2.61
CA ASP A 58 9.86 -5.54 -1.17
C ASP A 58 8.56 -5.24 -0.42
N ARG A 59 8.45 -5.82 0.75
CA ARG A 59 7.38 -5.58 1.70
C ARG A 59 7.99 -5.43 3.08
N THR A 60 7.72 -4.30 3.70
CA THR A 60 8.33 -3.95 4.97
C THR A 60 7.28 -3.57 5.99
N ILE A 61 7.42 -4.14 7.19
CA ILE A 61 6.62 -3.78 8.34
C ILE A 61 7.33 -2.66 9.08
N VAL A 62 6.58 -1.61 9.37
CA VAL A 62 7.07 -0.48 10.14
C VAL A 62 6.27 -0.38 11.42
N SER A 63 6.95 -0.55 12.54
CA SER A 63 6.39 -0.42 13.88
C SER A 63 7.18 0.59 14.70
N GLY A 64 6.58 1.07 15.78
CA GLY A 64 7.24 1.99 16.69
C GLY A 64 6.53 1.99 18.04
N LYS A 65 7.31 2.12 19.12
CA LYS A 65 6.78 2.18 20.50
C LYS A 65 5.91 3.40 20.76
N ASN A 66 6.05 4.44 19.97
CA ASN A 66 5.21 5.63 19.96
C ASN A 66 5.22 6.25 18.56
N ARG A 67 4.38 7.29 18.35
CA ARG A 67 4.19 7.96 17.06
C ARG A 67 5.49 8.51 16.46
N ARG A 68 6.35 9.12 17.28
CA ARG A 68 7.64 9.67 16.82
C ARG A 68 8.58 8.57 16.31
N TYR A 69 8.71 7.45 17.05
CA TYR A 69 9.52 6.33 16.60
C TYR A 69 8.94 5.66 15.35
N LEU A 70 7.63 5.55 15.27
CA LEU A 70 6.96 5.02 14.09
C LEU A 70 7.27 5.85 12.85
N TYR A 71 7.19 7.18 12.94
CA TYR A 71 7.56 8.07 11.83
C TYR A 71 9.03 7.92 11.45
N ASN A 72 9.93 7.95 12.41
CA ASN A 72 11.36 7.78 12.14
C ASN A 72 11.66 6.44 11.46
N ASN A 73 11.04 5.36 11.92
CA ASN A 73 11.19 4.03 11.32
C ASN A 73 10.59 3.99 9.90
N LEU A 74 9.52 4.72 9.63
CA LEU A 74 8.95 4.88 8.29
C LEU A 74 9.96 5.54 7.34
N VAL A 75 10.55 6.67 7.75
CA VAL A 75 11.58 7.36 6.97
C VAL A 75 12.80 6.45 6.73
N VAL A 76 13.28 5.78 7.76
CA VAL A 76 14.40 4.83 7.65
C VAL A 76 14.08 3.69 6.67
N ALA A 77 12.87 3.14 6.73
CA ALA A 77 12.44 2.09 5.82
C ALA A 77 12.42 2.57 4.35
N LEU A 78 11.86 3.75 4.08
CA LEU A 78 11.84 4.33 2.74
C LEU A 78 13.26 4.62 2.23
N ARG A 79 14.13 5.21 3.06
CA ARG A 79 15.54 5.47 2.69
C ARG A 79 16.33 4.18 2.47
N ARG A 80 16.01 3.10 3.18
CA ARG A 80 16.60 1.79 2.91
C ARG A 80 16.24 1.29 1.52
N LEU A 81 14.98 1.41 1.12
CA LEU A 81 14.53 1.03 -0.23
C LEU A 81 15.25 1.83 -1.31
N GLU A 82 15.50 3.12 -1.10
CA GLU A 82 16.24 3.97 -2.04
C GLU A 82 17.71 3.54 -2.22
N ARG A 83 18.34 3.07 -1.15
CA ARG A 83 19.76 2.66 -1.17
C ARG A 83 19.99 1.28 -1.76
N ASN A 84 18.96 0.51 -2.01
CA ASN A 84 19.07 -0.85 -2.53
C ASN A 84 19.30 -0.86 -4.05
N GLU A 85 20.36 -0.19 -4.46
CA GLU A 85 20.75 0.01 -5.87
C GLU A 85 21.04 -1.33 -6.54
N GLY A 86 20.53 -1.52 -7.76
CA GLY A 86 20.68 -2.77 -8.52
C GLY A 86 19.85 -3.95 -8.03
N ALA A 87 19.03 -3.77 -6.96
CA ALA A 87 18.16 -4.82 -6.47
C ALA A 87 16.85 -4.95 -7.28
N TYR A 88 16.45 -3.87 -7.94
CA TYR A 88 15.15 -3.81 -8.63
C TYR A 88 15.38 -3.99 -10.13
N LYS A 89 15.27 -5.25 -10.59
CA LYS A 89 15.51 -5.64 -11.97
C LYS A 89 14.31 -6.33 -12.58
N SER A 90 14.15 -6.15 -13.89
CA SER A 90 13.20 -6.89 -14.70
C SER A 90 13.85 -7.34 -16.00
N LYS A 91 13.22 -8.29 -16.68
CA LYS A 91 13.65 -8.76 -17.97
C LYS A 91 13.55 -7.65 -19.01
N ALA A 92 14.51 -7.58 -19.93
CA ALA A 92 14.42 -6.70 -21.08
C ALA A 92 13.23 -7.10 -21.98
N LYS A 93 12.66 -6.13 -22.71
CA LYS A 93 11.55 -6.40 -23.64
C LYS A 93 11.99 -7.32 -24.79
N ASP A 94 13.16 -7.08 -25.30
CA ASP A 94 13.66 -7.72 -26.51
C ASP A 94 14.44 -9.01 -26.22
N ASN A 95 14.92 -9.19 -24.99
CA ASN A 95 15.68 -10.37 -24.59
C ASN A 95 15.39 -10.75 -23.13
N ALA A 96 14.66 -11.84 -22.94
CA ALA A 96 14.27 -12.31 -21.61
C ALA A 96 15.43 -12.84 -20.74
N ASP A 97 16.61 -13.06 -21.30
CA ASP A 97 17.80 -13.50 -20.57
C ASP A 97 18.59 -12.33 -19.98
N ILE A 98 18.31 -11.11 -20.45
CA ILE A 98 18.94 -9.90 -19.94
C ILE A 98 18.08 -9.28 -18.83
N LEU A 99 18.70 -8.99 -17.70
CA LEU A 99 18.08 -8.26 -16.59
C LEU A 99 18.56 -6.82 -16.59
N LEU A 100 17.63 -5.88 -16.74
CA LEU A 100 17.87 -4.44 -16.69
C LEU A 100 17.35 -3.85 -15.38
N ASP A 101 17.98 -2.79 -14.93
CA ASP A 101 17.50 -2.01 -13.79
C ASP A 101 16.18 -1.34 -14.14
N ILE A 102 15.25 -1.34 -13.18
CA ILE A 102 13.95 -0.69 -13.36
C ILE A 102 14.15 0.82 -13.25
N PRO A 103 13.63 1.60 -14.22
CA PRO A 103 13.65 3.05 -14.15
C PRO A 103 12.96 3.57 -12.89
N ASN A 104 13.47 4.67 -12.33
CA ASN A 104 13.00 5.24 -11.07
C ASN A 104 11.51 5.61 -11.12
N GLU A 105 11.07 6.15 -12.25
CA GLU A 105 9.67 6.53 -12.50
C GLU A 105 8.69 5.37 -12.49
N CYS A 106 9.17 4.14 -12.68
CA CYS A 106 8.36 2.93 -12.59
C CYS A 106 8.21 2.42 -11.16
N LEU A 107 9.10 2.84 -10.24
CA LEU A 107 9.06 2.39 -8.86
C LEU A 107 8.03 3.20 -8.06
N ILE A 108 7.21 2.49 -7.33
CA ILE A 108 6.20 3.09 -6.46
C ILE A 108 6.18 2.38 -5.11
N CYS A 109 6.16 3.16 -4.05
CA CYS A 109 5.98 2.63 -2.71
C CYS A 109 4.53 2.85 -2.27
N TYR A 110 3.83 1.76 -2.03
CA TYR A 110 2.49 1.78 -1.45
C TYR A 110 2.58 1.76 0.06
N TYR A 111 1.85 2.63 0.66
CA TYR A 111 1.65 2.71 2.09
C TYR A 111 0.24 2.24 2.43
N ASN A 112 0.12 1.27 3.33
CA ASN A 112 -1.20 0.81 3.75
C ASN A 112 -1.77 1.78 4.80
N VAL A 113 -2.77 2.55 4.43
CA VAL A 113 -3.44 3.53 5.31
C VAL A 113 -4.15 2.89 6.51
N ASN A 114 -4.56 1.64 6.37
CA ASN A 114 -5.09 0.86 7.47
C ASN A 114 -3.99 -0.03 8.05
N PRO A 115 -3.72 0.03 9.34
CA PRO A 115 -2.66 -0.76 9.95
C PRO A 115 -2.96 -2.25 9.90
N ILE A 116 -1.92 -3.04 10.00
CA ILE A 116 -1.98 -4.49 10.18
C ILE A 116 -1.84 -4.85 11.65
N ASP A 117 -2.43 -5.96 12.05
CA ASP A 117 -2.24 -6.54 13.37
C ASP A 117 -1.10 -7.57 13.31
N SER A 118 0.05 -7.20 13.86
CA SER A 118 1.25 -8.03 13.83
C SER A 118 1.10 -9.34 14.62
N VAL A 119 0.30 -9.34 15.70
CA VAL A 119 0.03 -10.56 16.47
C VAL A 119 -0.83 -11.51 15.67
N LYS A 120 -1.88 -11.01 15.04
CA LYS A 120 -2.74 -11.81 14.15
C LYS A 120 -1.95 -12.40 12.99
N ALA A 121 -1.04 -11.60 12.38
CA ALA A 121 -0.16 -12.06 11.32
C ALA A 121 0.76 -13.20 11.78
N LEU A 122 1.37 -13.03 12.96
CA LEU A 122 2.26 -14.05 13.55
C LEU A 122 1.51 -15.35 13.86
N LEU A 123 0.29 -15.26 14.39
CA LEU A 123 -0.55 -16.44 14.66
C LEU A 123 -0.90 -17.17 13.35
N GLY A 124 -1.34 -16.44 12.32
CA GLY A 124 -1.62 -17.02 11.02
C GLY A 124 -0.39 -17.69 10.38
N LEU A 125 0.79 -17.09 10.53
CA LEU A 125 2.04 -17.70 10.07
C LEU A 125 2.34 -19.00 10.83
N LYS A 126 2.20 -19.02 12.16
CA LYS A 126 2.39 -20.24 12.97
C LYS A 126 1.43 -21.35 12.56
N GLU A 127 0.16 -21.05 12.33
CA GLU A 127 -0.81 -22.01 11.84
C GLU A 127 -0.39 -22.61 10.48
N LYS A 128 0.09 -21.76 9.55
CA LYS A 128 0.58 -22.22 8.25
C LYS A 128 1.79 -23.14 8.37
N ILE A 129 2.75 -22.77 9.19
CA ILE A 129 3.93 -23.61 9.45
C ILE A 129 3.52 -24.96 10.02
N ALA A 130 2.65 -24.98 11.03
CA ALA A 130 2.16 -26.22 11.62
C ALA A 130 1.43 -27.13 10.62
N LEU A 131 0.66 -26.54 9.69
CA LEU A 131 0.01 -27.28 8.61
C LEU A 131 1.04 -27.90 7.66
N ILE A 132 2.05 -27.16 7.24
CA ILE A 132 3.12 -27.65 6.36
C ILE A 132 3.89 -28.78 7.06
N GLU A 133 4.24 -28.60 8.34
CA GLU A 133 4.89 -29.64 9.13
C GLU A 133 4.04 -30.92 9.23
N SER A 134 2.73 -30.77 9.48
CA SER A 134 1.81 -31.90 9.53
C SER A 134 1.75 -32.65 8.20
N GLU A 135 1.68 -31.96 7.07
CA GLU A 135 1.68 -32.57 5.75
C GLU A 135 3.02 -33.26 5.45
N LEU A 136 4.14 -32.66 5.83
CA LEU A 136 5.47 -33.24 5.69
C LEU A 136 5.56 -34.57 6.46
N TRP A 137 5.12 -34.61 7.72
CA TRP A 137 5.11 -35.83 8.52
C TRP A 137 4.23 -36.94 7.88
N LYS A 138 3.04 -36.58 7.35
CA LYS A 138 2.18 -37.51 6.65
C LYS A 138 2.86 -38.13 5.43
N THR A 139 3.59 -37.33 4.65
CA THR A 139 4.29 -37.81 3.45
C THR A 139 5.49 -38.69 3.82
N VAL A 140 6.24 -38.31 4.88
CA VAL A 140 7.33 -39.14 5.40
C VAL A 140 6.82 -40.51 5.87
N ILE A 141 5.74 -40.54 6.64
CA ILE A 141 5.14 -41.80 7.14
C ILE A 141 4.63 -42.67 5.98
N LYS A 142 4.07 -42.06 4.94
CA LYS A 142 3.54 -42.80 3.77
C LYS A 142 4.61 -43.17 2.74
N GLY A 143 5.85 -42.67 2.89
CA GLY A 143 6.92 -42.89 1.92
C GLY A 143 6.63 -42.24 0.54
N THR A 144 5.79 -41.19 0.50
CA THR A 144 5.44 -40.47 -0.73
C THR A 144 6.35 -39.26 -0.95
N SER A 145 6.35 -38.73 -2.19
CA SER A 145 7.10 -37.51 -2.49
C SER A 145 6.55 -36.31 -1.71
N HIS A 146 7.45 -35.47 -1.15
CA HIS A 146 7.14 -34.29 -0.34
C HIS A 146 7.70 -33.01 -0.94
N GLU A 147 7.95 -32.99 -2.24
CA GLU A 147 8.53 -31.86 -2.95
C GLU A 147 7.76 -30.54 -2.74
N ASN A 148 6.43 -30.60 -2.74
CA ASN A 148 5.59 -29.42 -2.53
C ASN A 148 5.76 -28.83 -1.12
N CYS A 149 5.84 -29.70 -0.09
CA CYS A 149 6.05 -29.24 1.30
C CYS A 149 7.42 -28.58 1.47
N ILE A 150 8.47 -29.15 0.85
CA ILE A 150 9.82 -28.58 0.88
C ILE A 150 9.85 -27.21 0.16
N GLN A 151 9.18 -27.08 -0.97
CA GLN A 151 9.07 -25.81 -1.68
C GLN A 151 8.39 -24.71 -0.85
N ASP A 152 7.37 -25.06 -0.08
CA ASP A 152 6.67 -24.13 0.79
C ASP A 152 7.54 -23.70 1.97
N ILE A 153 8.28 -24.63 2.58
CA ILE A 153 9.25 -24.29 3.65
C ILE A 153 10.33 -23.34 3.12
N ASN A 154 10.84 -23.56 1.92
CA ASN A 154 11.83 -22.69 1.30
C ASN A 154 11.31 -21.28 0.99
N LYS A 155 9.99 -21.07 1.05
CA LYS A 155 9.32 -19.79 0.81
C LYS A 155 8.70 -19.19 2.08
N LEU A 156 9.22 -19.51 3.27
CA LEU A 156 8.69 -19.01 4.55
C LEU A 156 8.54 -17.49 4.60
N HIS A 157 9.49 -16.74 3.99
CA HIS A 157 9.39 -15.30 3.88
C HIS A 157 8.13 -14.86 3.11
N ARG A 158 7.76 -15.58 2.03
CA ARG A 158 6.52 -15.34 1.27
C ARG A 158 5.28 -15.63 2.08
N LEU A 159 5.28 -16.72 2.86
CA LEU A 159 4.17 -17.05 3.76
C LEU A 159 3.98 -15.94 4.80
N ALA A 160 5.08 -15.45 5.38
CA ALA A 160 5.03 -14.33 6.30
C ALA A 160 4.42 -13.09 5.65
N GLU A 161 4.87 -12.70 4.45
CA GLU A 161 4.31 -11.57 3.69
C GLU A 161 2.81 -11.72 3.43
N ILE A 162 2.36 -12.94 3.07
CA ILE A 162 0.95 -13.23 2.81
C ILE A 162 0.14 -13.07 4.09
N GLU A 163 0.59 -13.62 5.20
CA GLU A 163 -0.13 -13.53 6.47
C GLU A 163 -0.15 -12.09 7.00
N TYR A 164 0.93 -11.33 6.82
CA TYR A 164 0.92 -9.89 7.12
C TYR A 164 -0.08 -9.13 6.26
N SER A 165 -0.16 -9.40 4.97
CA SER A 165 -1.12 -8.74 4.08
C SER A 165 -2.58 -9.04 4.42
N LYS A 166 -2.86 -10.22 5.00
CA LYS A 166 -4.20 -10.64 5.42
C LYS A 166 -4.58 -10.17 6.81
N ALA A 167 -3.60 -9.88 7.66
CA ALA A 167 -3.80 -9.54 9.07
C ALA A 167 -4.30 -8.11 9.25
N LYS A 168 -5.39 -7.77 8.56
CA LYS A 168 -6.01 -6.45 8.68
C LYS A 168 -6.45 -6.21 10.13
N SER A 169 -6.06 -5.07 10.64
CA SER A 169 -6.54 -4.53 11.89
C SER A 169 -7.86 -3.78 11.69
N LYS A 170 -8.21 -2.94 12.63
CA LYS A 170 -9.42 -2.12 12.57
C LYS A 170 -9.36 -1.16 11.38
N THR A 171 -10.32 -1.24 10.47
CA THR A 171 -10.42 -0.30 9.36
C THR A 171 -10.71 1.10 9.90
N ARG A 172 -9.86 2.06 9.56
CA ARG A 172 -10.00 3.47 9.95
C ARG A 172 -10.31 4.36 8.77
N TRP A 173 -9.91 3.95 7.58
CA TRP A 173 -10.07 4.68 6.34
C TRP A 173 -10.65 3.79 5.25
N PHE A 174 -11.58 4.34 4.49
CA PHE A 174 -12.00 3.80 3.21
C PHE A 174 -11.29 4.58 2.12
N ASP A 175 -10.72 3.88 1.17
CA ASP A 175 -10.04 4.45 0.00
C ASP A 175 -10.94 4.33 -1.23
N VAL A 176 -11.13 5.44 -1.92
CA VAL A 176 -11.83 5.51 -3.20
C VAL A 176 -10.82 5.92 -4.24
N ASP A 177 -10.50 5.02 -5.15
CA ASP A 177 -9.60 5.27 -6.27
C ASP A 177 -10.38 5.88 -7.43
N LEU A 178 -10.03 7.10 -7.81
CA LEU A 178 -10.56 7.79 -8.98
C LEU A 178 -9.53 7.72 -10.11
N ASP A 179 -9.60 6.68 -10.92
CA ASP A 179 -8.83 6.58 -12.14
C ASP A 179 -9.41 7.57 -13.19
N LEU A 180 -8.71 8.67 -13.38
CA LEU A 180 -8.98 9.57 -14.48
C LEU A 180 -8.18 9.10 -15.69
N LYS A 181 -8.86 8.62 -16.74
CA LYS A 181 -8.20 8.36 -18.02
C LYS A 181 -7.60 9.68 -18.49
N ARG A 182 -6.29 9.75 -18.59
CA ARG A 182 -5.65 10.80 -19.35
C ARG A 182 -5.99 10.56 -20.82
N ASP A 183 -6.87 11.36 -21.37
CA ASP A 183 -6.89 11.56 -22.81
C ASP A 183 -5.59 12.28 -23.15
N ASP A 184 -4.80 11.65 -24.01
CA ASP A 184 -3.48 12.11 -24.40
C ASP A 184 -3.54 13.57 -24.80
N HIS A 185 -2.76 14.41 -24.17
CA HIS A 185 -2.34 15.77 -24.53
C HIS A 185 -3.15 17.01 -24.15
N ASN A 186 -4.39 16.97 -23.65
CA ASN A 186 -5.11 18.25 -23.43
C ASN A 186 -5.98 18.36 -22.16
N ASN A 187 -5.95 17.44 -21.25
CA ASN A 187 -6.87 17.42 -20.09
C ASN A 187 -6.39 18.17 -18.82
N ASP A 188 -5.29 18.93 -18.91
CA ASP A 188 -4.96 19.92 -17.87
C ASP A 188 -6.06 21.01 -17.74
N ASN A 189 -6.95 21.11 -18.73
CA ASN A 189 -8.01 22.12 -18.77
C ASN A 189 -9.34 21.71 -18.14
N LEU A 190 -9.65 20.40 -18.04
CA LEU A 190 -10.95 19.96 -17.51
C LEU A 190 -11.07 20.17 -16.00
N PHE A 191 -9.94 20.18 -15.28
CA PHE A 191 -9.93 20.28 -13.82
C PHE A 191 -9.10 21.45 -13.27
N GLY A 192 -8.60 22.36 -14.12
CA GLY A 192 -7.83 23.53 -13.75
C GLY A 192 -6.47 23.22 -13.08
N LYS A 193 -5.44 24.02 -13.36
CA LYS A 193 -4.10 23.85 -12.77
C LYS A 193 -4.06 23.97 -11.24
N ASP A 194 -5.10 24.49 -10.64
CA ASP A 194 -5.19 24.88 -9.23
C ASP A 194 -5.97 23.88 -8.36
N ASN A 195 -6.34 22.72 -8.88
CA ASN A 195 -7.15 21.72 -8.14
C ASN A 195 -8.41 22.32 -7.47
N SER A 196 -8.96 23.39 -8.07
CA SER A 196 -10.10 24.13 -7.50
C SER A 196 -11.34 23.23 -7.34
N TRP A 197 -11.56 22.30 -8.27
CA TRP A 197 -12.66 21.34 -8.22
C TRP A 197 -12.53 20.37 -7.04
N ILE A 198 -11.31 19.97 -6.66
CA ILE A 198 -11.08 19.14 -5.46
C ILE A 198 -11.52 19.90 -4.21
N LYS A 199 -11.15 21.20 -4.12
CA LYS A 199 -11.60 22.05 -3.02
C LYS A 199 -13.11 22.18 -2.98
N VAL A 200 -13.76 22.27 -4.17
CA VAL A 200 -15.23 22.32 -4.28
C VAL A 200 -15.84 20.99 -3.81
N ILE A 201 -15.32 19.86 -4.29
CA ILE A 201 -15.79 18.54 -3.86
C ILE A 201 -15.60 18.37 -2.34
N MET A 202 -14.40 18.70 -1.80
CA MET A 202 -14.13 18.65 -0.38
C MET A 202 -15.09 19.51 0.41
N LYS A 203 -15.33 20.74 -0.06
CA LYS A 203 -16.26 21.67 0.57
C LYS A 203 -17.69 21.11 0.54
N CYS A 204 -18.15 20.63 -0.61
CA CYS A 204 -19.47 20.00 -0.74
C CYS A 204 -19.63 18.79 0.20
N PHE A 205 -18.61 17.93 0.28
CA PHE A 205 -18.60 16.80 1.20
C PHE A 205 -18.68 17.28 2.66
N CYS A 206 -17.83 18.21 3.05
CA CYS A 206 -17.80 18.70 4.44
C CYS A 206 -19.07 19.45 4.81
N ASP A 207 -19.60 20.29 3.92
CA ASP A 207 -20.84 21.06 4.15
C ASP A 207 -22.06 20.14 4.19
N THR A 208 -22.17 19.18 3.27
CA THR A 208 -23.29 18.21 3.23
C THR A 208 -23.28 17.30 4.47
N LEU A 209 -22.09 16.88 4.91
CA LEU A 209 -21.94 15.93 6.01
C LEU A 209 -21.78 16.61 7.36
N LYS A 210 -21.75 17.94 7.41
CA LYS A 210 -21.47 18.73 8.64
C LYS A 210 -20.25 18.19 9.40
N THR A 211 -19.21 17.82 8.63
CA THR A 211 -18.00 17.20 9.15
C THR A 211 -16.78 18.11 8.98
N SER A 212 -15.71 17.80 9.69
CA SER A 212 -14.46 18.54 9.60
C SER A 212 -13.57 18.02 8.46
N TYR A 213 -12.77 18.89 7.88
CA TYR A 213 -11.84 18.56 6.78
C TYR A 213 -10.82 17.47 7.14
N ASN A 214 -10.58 17.19 8.43
CA ASN A 214 -9.68 16.12 8.88
C ASN A 214 -10.28 14.70 8.79
N MET A 215 -11.50 14.55 8.28
CA MET A 215 -12.13 13.24 8.03
C MET A 215 -12.03 12.77 6.58
N VAL A 216 -11.48 13.59 5.71
CA VAL A 216 -11.30 13.28 4.28
C VAL A 216 -9.90 13.69 3.86
N TYR A 217 -9.21 12.81 3.17
CA TYR A 217 -7.94 13.17 2.51
C TYR A 217 -8.05 12.96 1.00
N ILE A 218 -7.27 13.72 0.25
CA ILE A 218 -7.12 13.52 -1.18
C ILE A 218 -5.63 13.50 -1.50
N VAL A 219 -5.19 12.42 -2.12
CA VAL A 219 -3.83 12.29 -2.62
C VAL A 219 -3.88 12.23 -4.13
N ARG A 220 -3.16 13.15 -4.77
CA ARG A 220 -2.96 13.10 -6.22
C ARG A 220 -2.00 11.96 -6.53
N THR A 221 -2.38 11.12 -7.46
CA THR A 221 -1.53 10.08 -8.03
C THR A 221 -1.27 10.37 -9.51
N PHE A 222 -0.36 9.65 -10.12
CA PHE A 222 -0.08 9.81 -11.54
C PHE A 222 -1.31 9.47 -12.43
N GLY A 223 -2.16 8.54 -12.00
CA GLY A 223 -3.33 8.09 -12.77
C GLY A 223 -4.66 8.68 -12.32
N GLY A 224 -4.66 9.59 -11.32
CA GLY A 224 -5.91 10.12 -10.77
C GLY A 224 -5.76 10.60 -9.33
N TYR A 225 -6.73 10.26 -8.51
CA TYR A 225 -6.77 10.67 -7.10
C TYR A 225 -7.22 9.52 -6.22
N HIS A 226 -6.59 9.38 -5.06
CA HIS A 226 -7.10 8.58 -3.96
C HIS A 226 -7.83 9.48 -2.97
N ILE A 227 -9.08 9.18 -2.70
CA ILE A 227 -9.90 9.88 -1.71
C ILE A 227 -10.11 8.93 -0.53
N GLY A 228 -9.54 9.27 0.61
CA GLY A 228 -9.74 8.52 1.84
C GLY A 228 -10.81 9.13 2.71
N LEU A 229 -11.76 8.30 3.12
CA LEU A 229 -12.85 8.67 4.01
C LEU A 229 -12.65 7.99 5.36
N ASN A 230 -12.62 8.77 6.43
CA ASN A 230 -12.57 8.21 7.77
C ASN A 230 -13.82 7.37 8.06
N VAL A 231 -13.66 6.21 8.71
CA VAL A 231 -14.76 5.29 9.01
C VAL A 231 -15.89 5.95 9.81
N LYS A 232 -15.55 6.86 10.74
CA LYS A 232 -16.56 7.60 11.51
C LYS A 232 -17.47 8.43 10.60
N LEU A 233 -16.93 8.97 9.51
CA LEU A 233 -17.70 9.69 8.50
C LEU A 233 -18.67 8.75 7.78
N CYS A 234 -18.23 7.54 7.43
CA CYS A 234 -19.07 6.56 6.77
C CYS A 234 -20.21 6.05 7.69
N GLU A 235 -19.99 5.98 9.00
CA GLU A 235 -21.03 5.65 9.97
C GLU A 235 -22.10 6.76 10.05
N ILE A 236 -21.68 8.02 9.99
CA ILE A 236 -22.59 9.17 9.92
C ILE A 236 -23.42 9.11 8.65
N LEU A 237 -22.77 8.85 7.49
CA LEU A 237 -23.46 8.70 6.21
C LEU A 237 -24.48 7.56 6.21
N LYS A 238 -24.15 6.41 6.78
CA LYS A 238 -25.09 5.29 6.93
C LYS A 238 -26.31 5.68 7.74
N LYS A 239 -26.12 6.38 8.87
CA LYS A 239 -27.23 6.85 9.72
C LYS A 239 -28.11 7.85 8.99
N MET A 240 -27.52 8.78 8.22
CA MET A 240 -28.26 9.75 7.42
C MET A 240 -29.06 9.07 6.30
N LEU A 241 -28.46 8.12 5.56
CA LEU A 241 -29.14 7.36 4.52
C LEU A 241 -30.31 6.52 5.09
N LEU A 242 -30.11 5.86 6.21
CA LEU A 242 -31.18 5.11 6.89
C LEU A 242 -32.32 6.04 7.33
N PHE A 243 -31.98 7.23 7.82
CA PHE A 243 -33.00 8.21 8.21
C PHE A 243 -33.80 8.71 6.99
N CYS A 244 -33.13 8.99 5.86
CA CYS A 244 -33.80 9.42 4.62
C CYS A 244 -34.64 8.31 3.95
N LEU A 245 -34.34 7.04 4.21
CA LEU A 245 -35.11 5.90 3.69
C LEU A 245 -36.30 5.52 4.56
N MET A 246 -36.36 6.03 5.79
CA MET A 246 -37.44 5.76 6.76
C MET A 246 -38.46 6.90 6.84
N HIS A 247 -38.27 7.99 6.12
CA HIS A 247 -39.13 9.16 6.04
C HIS A 247 -39.35 9.51 4.57
#